data_55fa34b7ebe34361f1b4f88ed40633d5
#
_entry.id   55fa34b7ebe34361f1b4f88ed40633d5
#
_cell.length_a   1.000
_cell.length_b   1.000
_cell.length_c   1.000
_cell.angle_alpha   90.00
_cell.angle_beta   90.00
_cell.angle_gamma   90.00
#
_symmetry.space_group_name_H-M   'P 1'
#
loop_
_entity.id
_entity.type
_entity.pdbx_description
1 polymer ?
#
loop_
_entity_poly.entity_id
_entity_poly.type
_entity_poly.pdbx_seq_one_letter_code
_entity_poly.pdbx_strand_id
1 'polypeptide(L)'
;IILFHEGNISKDDKDYISSESVEYIKFINVSEYFEKISLKLEEEEKFNLGYRQMCRFNMFHIWNKVENYDYILRADEDVEVLKFNPHIFEYMDSNNITFFTGRFSKEIHRKTNETLPDYLTKNTNLDVDRIYNHKFPYTNFYASKVDFWRDKNVLSLLETIALSDKQIIYRWGDIPVIGGVLNHEQERIRLFPKLEY
;
A
#
# COMPACT_ATOMS: atom_id res chain seq x y z
N ILE A 1 1.83 -17.32 -4.82
CA ILE A 1 2.34 -15.94 -4.96
C ILE A 1 1.50 -15.21 -6.01
N ILE A 2 1.20 -13.91 -5.80
CA ILE A 2 0.60 -13.05 -6.83
C ILE A 2 1.64 -12.03 -7.26
N LEU A 3 1.87 -11.92 -8.57
CA LEU A 3 2.71 -10.91 -9.18
C LEU A 3 1.82 -9.97 -10.02
N PHE A 4 1.70 -8.71 -9.62
CA PHE A 4 1.02 -7.68 -10.39
C PHE A 4 1.98 -7.08 -11.41
N HIS A 5 1.51 -6.83 -12.65
CA HIS A 5 2.33 -6.24 -13.71
C HIS A 5 1.50 -5.34 -14.64
N GLU A 6 2.15 -4.37 -15.25
CA GLU A 6 1.53 -3.36 -16.14
C GLU A 6 1.39 -3.83 -17.60
N GLY A 7 1.43 -5.13 -17.87
CA GLY A 7 1.39 -5.69 -19.23
C GLY A 7 2.75 -5.74 -19.92
N ASN A 8 3.82 -5.36 -19.23
CA ASN A 8 5.20 -5.24 -19.73
C ASN A 8 6.05 -6.51 -19.50
N ILE A 9 5.49 -7.59 -18.98
CA ILE A 9 6.16 -8.89 -18.81
C ILE A 9 5.81 -9.80 -19.99
N SER A 10 6.82 -10.28 -20.71
CA SER A 10 6.67 -11.23 -21.81
C SER A 10 6.27 -12.63 -21.31
N LYS A 11 5.88 -13.50 -22.25
CA LYS A 11 5.62 -14.91 -21.92
C LYS A 11 6.90 -15.60 -21.41
N ASP A 12 8.03 -15.35 -22.06
CA ASP A 12 9.31 -15.96 -21.71
C ASP A 12 9.76 -15.52 -20.29
N ASP A 13 9.56 -14.24 -19.94
CA ASP A 13 9.81 -13.75 -18.57
C ASP A 13 8.93 -14.47 -17.55
N LYS A 14 7.64 -14.65 -17.85
CA LYS A 14 6.73 -15.37 -16.94
C LYS A 14 7.13 -16.82 -16.76
N ASP A 15 7.49 -17.49 -17.85
CA ASP A 15 7.95 -18.89 -17.84
C ASP A 15 9.26 -18.99 -17.03
N TYR A 16 10.19 -18.07 -17.23
CA TYR A 16 11.44 -18.01 -16.47
C TYR A 16 11.20 -17.80 -14.96
N ILE A 17 10.44 -16.76 -14.59
CA ILE A 17 10.11 -16.48 -13.19
C ILE A 17 9.41 -17.66 -12.53
N SER A 18 8.48 -18.32 -13.25
CA SER A 18 7.78 -19.50 -12.74
C SER A 18 8.72 -20.69 -12.55
N SER A 19 9.75 -20.84 -13.39
CA SER A 19 10.72 -21.95 -13.30
C SER A 19 11.67 -21.79 -12.10
N GLU A 20 11.95 -20.55 -11.68
CA GLU A 20 12.80 -20.25 -10.52
C GLU A 20 12.04 -20.32 -9.18
N SER A 21 10.71 -20.42 -9.21
CA SER A 21 9.89 -20.46 -8.00
C SER A 21 9.45 -21.87 -7.64
N VAL A 22 9.55 -22.23 -6.36
CA VAL A 22 8.97 -23.47 -5.81
C VAL A 22 7.46 -23.35 -5.61
N GLU A 23 6.93 -22.12 -5.56
CA GLU A 23 5.54 -21.82 -5.33
C GLU A 23 4.84 -21.41 -6.65
N TYR A 24 3.55 -21.72 -6.76
CA TYR A 24 2.75 -21.27 -7.90
C TYR A 24 2.68 -19.73 -7.94
N ILE A 25 3.02 -19.15 -9.09
CA ILE A 25 2.92 -17.72 -9.33
C ILE A 25 1.72 -17.42 -10.24
N LYS A 26 0.81 -16.59 -9.72
CA LYS A 26 -0.31 -16.02 -10.48
C LYS A 26 0.09 -14.63 -10.97
N PHE A 27 0.21 -14.47 -12.29
CA PHE A 27 0.45 -13.16 -12.90
C PHE A 27 -0.89 -12.46 -13.15
N ILE A 28 -1.03 -11.23 -12.65
CA ILE A 28 -2.22 -10.41 -12.83
C ILE A 28 -1.83 -9.12 -13.54
N ASN A 29 -2.37 -8.92 -14.74
CA ASN A 29 -2.21 -7.68 -15.47
C ASN A 29 -3.11 -6.60 -14.85
N VAL A 30 -2.50 -5.50 -14.45
CA VAL A 30 -3.14 -4.33 -13.83
C VAL A 30 -2.94 -3.04 -14.64
N SER A 31 -2.59 -3.16 -15.92
CA SER A 31 -2.36 -2.03 -16.82
C SER A 31 -3.56 -1.08 -16.92
N GLU A 32 -4.77 -1.55 -16.66
CA GLU A 32 -5.99 -0.72 -16.59
C GLU A 32 -5.91 0.42 -15.57
N TYR A 33 -5.05 0.32 -14.55
CA TYR A 33 -4.84 1.36 -13.52
C TYR A 33 -3.70 2.32 -13.86
N PHE A 34 -3.01 2.10 -15.00
CA PHE A 34 -1.84 2.86 -15.44
C PHE A 34 -2.11 3.61 -16.76
N GLU A 35 -3.31 4.18 -16.87
CA GLU A 35 -3.73 4.92 -18.05
C GLU A 35 -2.97 6.25 -18.18
N LYS A 36 -2.88 6.73 -19.43
CA LYS A 36 -2.34 8.06 -19.69
C LYS A 36 -3.31 9.13 -19.17
N ILE A 37 -2.83 9.95 -18.26
CA ILE A 37 -3.58 11.06 -17.67
C ILE A 37 -2.95 12.36 -18.13
N SER A 38 -3.78 13.30 -18.65
CA SER A 38 -3.33 14.60 -19.09
C SER A 38 -3.48 15.64 -17.97
N LEU A 39 -2.70 15.45 -16.90
CA LEU A 39 -2.61 16.38 -15.78
C LEU A 39 -1.21 16.98 -15.73
N LYS A 40 -1.10 18.25 -15.33
CA LYS A 40 0.20 18.86 -15.02
C LYS A 40 0.67 18.40 -13.65
N LEU A 41 1.74 17.62 -13.61
CA LEU A 41 2.29 17.05 -12.39
C LEU A 41 3.24 18.03 -11.70
N GLU A 42 3.18 18.10 -10.37
CA GLU A 42 4.20 18.76 -9.56
C GLU A 42 5.38 17.80 -9.36
N GLU A 43 6.62 18.29 -9.50
CA GLU A 43 7.86 17.51 -9.32
C GLU A 43 7.91 16.20 -10.18
N GLU A 44 7.43 16.26 -11.43
CA GLU A 44 7.36 15.10 -12.34
C GLU A 44 8.73 14.44 -12.58
N GLU A 45 9.80 15.21 -12.58
CA GLU A 45 11.18 14.72 -12.79
C GLU A 45 11.59 13.68 -11.74
N LYS A 46 11.07 13.81 -10.50
CA LYS A 46 11.38 12.89 -9.41
C LYS A 46 10.39 11.75 -9.29
N PHE A 47 9.11 12.06 -9.56
CA PHE A 47 7.99 11.14 -9.36
C PHE A 47 7.09 11.19 -10.57
N ASN A 48 7.40 10.38 -11.57
CA ASN A 48 6.64 10.31 -12.82
C ASN A 48 5.23 9.76 -12.60
N LEU A 49 4.41 9.81 -13.65
CA LEU A 49 3.02 9.37 -13.60
C LEU A 49 2.88 7.92 -13.14
N GLY A 50 3.70 7.00 -13.68
CA GLY A 50 3.63 5.58 -13.34
C GLY A 50 3.87 5.32 -11.84
N TYR A 51 4.85 6.00 -11.23
CA TYR A 51 5.08 5.93 -9.80
C TYR A 51 3.85 6.36 -8.98
N ARG A 52 3.17 7.43 -9.39
CA ARG A 52 1.98 7.96 -8.68
C ARG A 52 0.79 7.02 -8.83
N GLN A 53 0.64 6.42 -9.99
CA GLN A 53 -0.39 5.40 -10.25
C GLN A 53 -0.10 4.12 -9.47
N MET A 54 1.15 3.71 -9.36
CA MET A 54 1.56 2.60 -8.50
C MET A 54 1.18 2.87 -7.03
N CYS A 55 1.44 4.06 -6.51
CA CYS A 55 0.97 4.45 -5.16
C CYS A 55 -0.56 4.37 -5.06
N ARG A 56 -1.31 4.86 -6.07
CA ARG A 56 -2.78 4.77 -6.12
C ARG A 56 -3.25 3.32 -6.13
N PHE A 57 -2.64 2.48 -6.94
CA PHE A 57 -2.94 1.06 -6.98
C PHE A 57 -2.75 0.41 -5.61
N ASN A 58 -1.61 0.63 -4.98
CA ASN A 58 -1.25 0.05 -3.70
C ASN A 58 -2.10 0.53 -2.52
N MET A 59 -2.57 1.79 -2.53
CA MET A 59 -3.42 2.30 -1.45
C MET A 59 -4.89 1.93 -1.61
N PHE A 60 -5.38 1.68 -2.83
CA PHE A 60 -6.81 1.52 -3.08
C PHE A 60 -7.15 0.30 -3.93
N HIS A 61 -6.67 0.20 -5.17
CA HIS A 61 -7.15 -0.81 -6.11
C HIS A 61 -6.73 -2.24 -5.74
N ILE A 62 -5.62 -2.41 -5.05
CA ILE A 62 -5.11 -3.73 -4.63
C ILE A 62 -6.13 -4.50 -3.81
N TRP A 63 -6.91 -3.82 -2.94
CA TRP A 63 -7.85 -4.46 -2.03
C TRP A 63 -8.99 -5.19 -2.74
N ASN A 64 -9.34 -4.77 -3.95
CA ASN A 64 -10.28 -5.48 -4.82
C ASN A 64 -9.64 -6.70 -5.52
N LYS A 65 -8.33 -6.65 -5.78
CA LYS A 65 -7.61 -7.75 -6.44
C LYS A 65 -7.29 -8.91 -5.48
N VAL A 66 -7.30 -8.64 -4.19
CA VAL A 66 -7.01 -9.62 -3.11
C VAL A 66 -8.22 -9.95 -2.23
N GLU A 67 -9.43 -9.62 -2.68
CA GLU A 67 -10.67 -9.76 -1.90
C GLU A 67 -11.00 -11.19 -1.43
N ASN A 68 -10.44 -12.20 -2.08
CA ASN A 68 -10.64 -13.61 -1.76
C ASN A 68 -9.62 -14.16 -0.76
N TYR A 69 -8.81 -13.29 -0.15
CA TYR A 69 -7.81 -13.66 0.84
C TYR A 69 -8.12 -12.98 2.18
N ASP A 70 -7.89 -13.69 3.28
CA ASP A 70 -8.04 -13.14 4.64
C ASP A 70 -6.87 -12.21 4.99
N TYR A 71 -5.68 -12.54 4.48
CA TYR A 71 -4.42 -11.84 4.72
C TYR A 71 -3.62 -11.68 3.44
N ILE A 72 -2.80 -10.65 3.43
CA ILE A 72 -1.72 -10.51 2.45
C ILE A 72 -0.39 -10.28 3.15
N LEU A 73 0.67 -10.77 2.52
CA LEU A 73 2.05 -10.35 2.74
C LEU A 73 2.53 -9.68 1.46
N ARG A 74 2.82 -8.39 1.53
CA ARG A 74 3.38 -7.64 0.42
C ARG A 74 4.88 -7.45 0.61
N ALA A 75 5.61 -7.63 -0.46
CA ALA A 75 7.00 -7.22 -0.59
C ALA A 75 7.16 -6.48 -1.93
N ASP A 76 7.88 -5.35 -1.91
CA ASP A 76 8.31 -4.69 -3.14
C ASP A 76 9.44 -5.49 -3.78
N GLU A 77 9.68 -5.31 -5.06
CA GLU A 77 10.65 -6.06 -5.87
C GLU A 77 12.12 -5.91 -5.41
N ASP A 78 12.41 -4.84 -4.67
CA ASP A 78 13.72 -4.54 -4.10
C ASP A 78 13.87 -4.96 -2.63
N VAL A 79 12.91 -5.76 -2.11
CA VAL A 79 12.93 -6.29 -0.75
C VAL A 79 13.41 -7.72 -0.73
N GLU A 80 14.50 -7.98 -0.03
CA GLU A 80 14.97 -9.32 0.28
C GLU A 80 14.43 -9.77 1.65
N VAL A 81 13.68 -10.87 1.67
CA VAL A 81 13.14 -11.46 2.90
C VAL A 81 14.06 -12.61 3.32
N LEU A 82 15.05 -12.30 4.17
CA LEU A 82 16.02 -13.28 4.64
C LEU A 82 15.40 -14.34 5.57
N LYS A 83 14.36 -13.93 6.29
CA LYS A 83 13.71 -14.81 7.26
C LYS A 83 12.28 -14.35 7.53
N PHE A 84 11.37 -15.30 7.58
CA PHE A 84 9.96 -15.04 7.79
C PHE A 84 9.36 -16.09 8.75
N ASN A 85 8.49 -15.64 9.66
CA ASN A 85 7.73 -16.57 10.51
C ASN A 85 6.50 -17.04 9.72
N PRO A 86 6.39 -18.33 9.37
CA PRO A 86 5.24 -18.84 8.62
C PRO A 86 3.91 -18.73 9.38
N HIS A 87 3.95 -18.62 10.73
CA HIS A 87 2.77 -18.49 11.60
C HIS A 87 2.38 -17.02 11.87
N ILE A 88 2.83 -16.08 11.03
CA ILE A 88 2.58 -14.64 11.27
C ILE A 88 1.09 -14.30 11.29
N PHE A 89 0.28 -14.93 10.45
CA PHE A 89 -1.14 -14.67 10.36
C PHE A 89 -1.91 -15.20 11.58
N GLU A 90 -1.57 -16.37 12.06
CA GLU A 90 -2.11 -16.92 13.33
C GLU A 90 -1.73 -16.03 14.53
N TYR A 91 -0.52 -15.46 14.50
CA TYR A 91 -0.08 -14.50 15.50
C TYR A 91 -0.87 -13.17 15.39
N MET A 92 -1.17 -12.71 14.19
CA MET A 92 -2.01 -11.53 13.97
C MET A 92 -3.39 -11.73 14.59
N ASP A 93 -4.02 -12.89 14.38
CA ASP A 93 -5.34 -13.19 14.95
C ASP A 93 -5.30 -13.28 16.46
N SER A 94 -4.39 -14.07 17.00
CA SER A 94 -4.29 -14.30 18.46
C SER A 94 -4.03 -13.01 19.24
N ASN A 95 -3.43 -12.00 18.61
CA ASN A 95 -3.08 -10.73 19.22
C ASN A 95 -3.93 -9.54 18.71
N ASN A 96 -4.94 -9.82 17.88
CA ASN A 96 -5.77 -8.81 17.23
C ASN A 96 -4.93 -7.71 16.56
N ILE A 97 -4.00 -8.10 15.70
CA ILE A 97 -3.13 -7.19 14.94
C ILE A 97 -3.68 -7.08 13.53
N THR A 98 -3.91 -5.85 13.07
CA THR A 98 -4.41 -5.56 11.73
C THR A 98 -3.29 -5.43 10.71
N PHE A 99 -2.15 -4.88 11.14
CA PHE A 99 -1.07 -4.54 10.23
C PHE A 99 0.31 -4.76 10.86
N PHE A 100 1.17 -5.48 10.16
CA PHE A 100 2.60 -5.55 10.44
C PHE A 100 3.40 -4.78 9.40
N THR A 101 4.45 -4.10 9.84
CA THR A 101 5.40 -3.40 8.98
C THR A 101 6.84 -3.74 9.35
N GLY A 102 7.76 -3.64 8.39
CA GLY A 102 9.19 -3.77 8.64
C GLY A 102 9.76 -2.60 9.45
N ARG A 103 9.19 -1.41 9.31
CA ARG A 103 9.60 -0.20 10.05
C ARG A 103 8.53 0.87 10.06
N PHE A 104 8.65 1.82 10.97
CA PHE A 104 7.87 3.07 10.94
C PHE A 104 8.68 4.21 10.32
N SER A 105 8.00 5.08 9.59
CA SER A 105 8.57 6.24 8.92
C SER A 105 7.72 7.50 9.18
N LYS A 106 8.26 8.66 8.79
CA LYS A 106 7.48 9.89 8.65
C LYS A 106 7.41 10.23 7.16
N GLU A 107 6.32 10.84 6.73
CA GLU A 107 6.28 11.42 5.39
C GLU A 107 7.22 12.64 5.37
N ILE A 108 8.14 12.64 4.42
CA ILE A 108 9.13 13.71 4.25
C ILE A 108 8.91 14.51 2.96
N HIS A 109 8.02 14.05 2.09
CA HIS A 109 7.73 14.75 0.85
C HIS A 109 6.96 16.03 1.12
N ARG A 110 7.59 17.16 0.76
CA ARG A 110 7.09 18.50 1.11
C ARG A 110 5.67 18.75 0.61
N LYS A 111 5.40 18.47 -0.67
CA LYS A 111 4.08 18.72 -1.27
C LYS A 111 2.98 17.84 -0.67
N THR A 112 3.28 16.59 -0.33
CA THR A 112 2.34 15.73 0.40
C THR A 112 1.99 16.35 1.75
N ASN A 113 2.99 16.77 2.51
CA ASN A 113 2.78 17.38 3.83
C ASN A 113 2.06 18.74 3.79
N GLU A 114 2.23 19.51 2.72
CA GLU A 114 1.54 20.80 2.53
C GLU A 114 0.08 20.62 2.10
N THR A 115 -0.24 19.59 1.31
CA THR A 115 -1.53 19.52 0.59
C THR A 115 -2.47 18.42 1.05
N LEU A 116 -1.95 17.28 1.51
CA LEU A 116 -2.78 16.15 1.94
C LEU A 116 -3.54 16.47 3.25
N PRO A 117 -2.92 17.05 4.31
CA PRO A 117 -3.65 17.42 5.52
C PRO A 117 -4.83 18.35 5.27
N ASP A 118 -4.63 19.39 4.47
CA ASP A 118 -5.69 20.34 4.08
C ASP A 118 -6.82 19.66 3.31
N TYR A 119 -6.48 18.73 2.42
CA TYR A 119 -7.47 17.96 1.69
C TYR A 119 -8.28 17.04 2.60
N LEU A 120 -7.62 16.32 3.51
CA LEU A 120 -8.27 15.41 4.46
C LEU A 120 -9.25 16.18 5.35
N THR A 121 -8.83 17.33 5.90
CA THR A 121 -9.69 18.18 6.72
C THR A 121 -10.96 18.65 6.00
N LYS A 122 -10.88 18.91 4.70
CA LYS A 122 -11.99 19.44 3.91
C LYS A 122 -12.93 18.37 3.35
N ASN A 123 -12.45 17.19 3.13
CA ASN A 123 -13.16 16.15 2.34
C ASN A 123 -13.42 14.87 3.13
N THR A 124 -12.94 14.76 4.36
CA THR A 124 -13.09 13.56 5.19
C THR A 124 -13.38 13.95 6.64
N ASN A 125 -13.78 12.97 7.45
CA ASN A 125 -13.94 13.12 8.89
C ASN A 125 -12.68 12.72 9.68
N LEU A 126 -11.52 12.65 9.01
CA LEU A 126 -10.28 12.24 9.63
C LEU A 126 -9.76 13.30 10.61
N ASP A 127 -9.32 12.86 11.78
CA ASP A 127 -8.56 13.68 12.72
C ASP A 127 -7.12 13.82 12.23
N VAL A 128 -6.87 14.89 11.48
CA VAL A 128 -5.58 15.13 10.81
C VAL A 128 -4.45 15.34 11.83
N ASP A 129 -4.72 16.04 12.92
CA ASP A 129 -3.72 16.26 13.97
C ASP A 129 -3.27 14.94 14.59
N ARG A 130 -4.22 14.06 14.86
CA ARG A 130 -3.95 12.73 15.34
C ARG A 130 -3.14 11.91 14.33
N ILE A 131 -3.53 11.91 13.06
CA ILE A 131 -2.86 11.17 11.99
C ILE A 131 -1.38 11.57 11.90
N TYR A 132 -1.11 12.87 11.84
CA TYR A 132 0.24 13.38 11.58
C TYR A 132 1.14 13.44 12.83
N ASN A 133 0.56 13.29 14.03
CA ASN A 133 1.34 13.12 15.26
C ASN A 133 1.96 11.73 15.42
N HIS A 134 1.57 10.76 14.58
CA HIS A 134 2.09 9.41 14.61
C HIS A 134 3.04 9.14 13.44
N LYS A 135 3.88 8.13 13.61
CA LYS A 135 4.66 7.59 12.50
C LYS A 135 3.77 6.68 11.66
N PHE A 136 4.02 6.67 10.36
CA PHE A 136 3.34 5.80 9.41
C PHE A 136 4.08 4.46 9.26
N PRO A 137 3.37 3.33 9.08
CA PRO A 137 4.00 2.09 8.70
C PRO A 137 4.61 2.22 7.29
N TYR A 138 5.81 1.71 7.11
CA TYR A 138 6.46 1.70 5.81
C TYR A 138 5.89 0.57 4.95
N THR A 139 5.54 0.86 3.71
CA THR A 139 4.69 -0.01 2.89
C THR A 139 5.43 -0.91 1.90
N ASN A 140 6.77 -0.90 1.88
CA ASN A 140 7.56 -1.77 1.00
C ASN A 140 7.56 -3.25 1.44
N PHE A 141 7.33 -3.52 2.73
CA PHE A 141 7.18 -4.85 3.28
C PHE A 141 6.18 -4.84 4.44
N TYR A 142 5.04 -5.49 4.26
CA TYR A 142 4.01 -5.56 5.30
C TYR A 142 3.14 -6.80 5.19
N ALA A 143 2.52 -7.18 6.32
CA ALA A 143 1.40 -8.12 6.36
C ALA A 143 0.15 -7.39 6.85
N SER A 144 -1.00 -7.70 6.28
CA SER A 144 -2.26 -7.04 6.65
C SER A 144 -3.47 -7.95 6.52
N LYS A 145 -4.48 -7.70 7.37
CA LYS A 145 -5.83 -8.24 7.21
C LYS A 145 -6.50 -7.56 6.02
N VAL A 146 -7.13 -8.32 5.15
CA VAL A 146 -7.80 -7.79 3.95
C VAL A 146 -9.17 -7.22 4.29
N ASP A 147 -9.93 -7.87 5.17
CA ASP A 147 -11.27 -7.46 5.59
C ASP A 147 -11.33 -6.03 6.14
N PHE A 148 -10.30 -5.60 6.89
CA PHE A 148 -10.19 -4.23 7.36
C PHE A 148 -10.27 -3.20 6.21
N TRP A 149 -9.50 -3.41 5.15
CA TRP A 149 -9.46 -2.50 4.00
C TRP A 149 -10.71 -2.55 3.14
N ARG A 150 -11.50 -3.62 3.28
CA ARG A 150 -12.76 -3.82 2.59
C ARG A 150 -13.98 -3.40 3.41
N ASP A 151 -13.78 -2.95 4.64
CA ASP A 151 -14.84 -2.25 5.36
C ASP A 151 -15.34 -1.05 4.53
N LYS A 152 -16.65 -0.86 4.49
CA LYS A 152 -17.27 0.14 3.61
C LYS A 152 -16.81 1.57 3.91
N ASN A 153 -16.59 1.88 5.19
CA ASN A 153 -16.15 3.22 5.58
C ASN A 153 -14.68 3.43 5.19
N VAL A 154 -13.83 2.44 5.46
CA VAL A 154 -12.41 2.45 5.08
C VAL A 154 -12.26 2.54 3.57
N LEU A 155 -13.00 1.71 2.83
CA LEU A 155 -12.92 1.70 1.37
C LEU A 155 -13.39 3.03 0.76
N SER A 156 -14.51 3.59 1.25
CA SER A 156 -15.00 4.90 0.80
C SER A 156 -14.02 6.04 1.10
N LEU A 157 -13.35 5.98 2.24
CA LEU A 157 -12.31 6.93 2.60
C LEU A 157 -11.10 6.84 1.67
N LEU A 158 -10.60 5.62 1.42
CA LEU A 158 -9.51 5.39 0.47
C LEU A 158 -9.89 5.85 -0.94
N GLU A 159 -11.12 5.58 -1.39
CA GLU A 159 -11.64 6.02 -2.68
C GLU A 159 -11.61 7.55 -2.80
N THR A 160 -12.10 8.25 -1.78
CA THR A 160 -12.11 9.72 -1.74
C THR A 160 -10.71 10.31 -1.93
N ILE A 161 -9.71 9.70 -1.31
CA ILE A 161 -8.32 10.17 -1.39
C ILE A 161 -7.67 9.75 -2.71
N ALA A 162 -7.74 8.46 -3.03
CA ALA A 162 -7.01 7.86 -4.15
C ALA A 162 -7.51 8.34 -5.50
N LEU A 163 -8.83 8.56 -5.68
CA LEU A 163 -9.41 9.00 -6.94
C LEU A 163 -9.40 10.52 -7.11
N SER A 164 -8.92 11.28 -6.13
CA SER A 164 -8.69 12.71 -6.31
C SER A 164 -7.56 12.96 -7.32
N ASP A 165 -7.76 13.89 -8.25
CA ASP A 165 -6.68 14.36 -9.14
C ASP A 165 -5.47 14.87 -8.35
N LYS A 166 -5.68 15.39 -7.16
CA LYS A 166 -4.64 15.89 -6.27
C LYS A 166 -3.67 14.79 -5.83
N GLN A 167 -4.14 13.55 -5.71
CA GLN A 167 -3.27 12.40 -5.42
C GLN A 167 -2.19 12.26 -6.51
N ILE A 168 -2.60 12.38 -7.77
CA ILE A 168 -1.69 12.34 -8.91
C ILE A 168 -0.87 13.64 -9.02
N ILE A 169 -1.49 14.80 -8.93
CA ILE A 169 -0.82 16.11 -9.09
C ILE A 169 0.28 16.31 -8.04
N TYR A 170 -0.02 16.05 -6.76
CA TYR A 170 0.87 16.34 -5.63
C TYR A 170 1.66 15.13 -5.11
N ARG A 171 1.56 13.99 -5.78
CA ARG A 171 2.25 12.76 -5.36
C ARG A 171 1.90 12.35 -3.92
N TRP A 172 0.62 12.24 -3.59
CA TRP A 172 0.27 11.61 -2.32
C TRP A 172 0.58 10.12 -2.39
N GLY A 173 1.60 9.71 -1.64
CA GLY A 173 2.07 8.32 -1.60
C GLY A 173 1.16 7.41 -0.79
N ASP A 174 1.36 6.12 -0.92
CA ASP A 174 0.61 5.11 -0.18
C ASP A 174 0.94 5.11 1.33
N ILE A 175 2.18 5.42 1.73
CA ILE A 175 2.61 5.47 3.13
C ILE A 175 1.73 6.40 3.98
N PRO A 176 1.59 7.72 3.68
CA PRO A 176 0.78 8.61 4.52
C PRO A 176 -0.71 8.31 4.44
N VAL A 177 -1.21 7.76 3.33
CA VAL A 177 -2.64 7.42 3.20
C VAL A 177 -2.97 6.16 3.99
N ILE A 178 -2.25 5.06 3.76
CA ILE A 178 -2.42 3.80 4.51
C ILE A 178 -2.21 4.03 6.01
N GLY A 179 -1.10 4.69 6.37
CA GLY A 179 -0.80 4.99 7.76
C GLY A 179 -1.79 5.95 8.40
N GLY A 180 -2.33 6.90 7.62
CA GLY A 180 -3.36 7.82 8.07
C GLY A 180 -4.66 7.11 8.43
N VAL A 181 -5.13 6.21 7.57
CA VAL A 181 -6.34 5.40 7.83
C VAL A 181 -6.15 4.51 9.06
N LEU A 182 -5.04 3.78 9.14
CA LEU A 182 -4.73 2.91 10.28
C LEU A 182 -4.65 3.69 11.60
N ASN A 183 -4.03 4.87 11.61
CA ASN A 183 -3.92 5.72 12.79
C ASN A 183 -5.29 6.31 13.20
N HIS A 184 -6.13 6.66 12.23
CA HIS A 184 -7.48 7.16 12.48
C HIS A 184 -8.35 6.09 13.14
N GLU A 185 -8.39 4.88 12.57
CA GLU A 185 -9.17 3.75 13.07
C GLU A 185 -8.57 3.12 14.34
N GLN A 186 -7.44 3.64 14.83
CA GLN A 186 -6.75 3.14 16.02
C GLN A 186 -6.33 1.67 15.90
N GLU A 187 -6.08 1.24 14.70
CA GLU A 187 -5.72 -0.13 14.43
C GLU A 187 -4.41 -0.57 15.08
N ARG A 188 -4.35 -1.84 15.43
CA ARG A 188 -3.13 -2.41 16.01
C ARG A 188 -2.08 -2.63 14.93
N ILE A 189 -1.18 -1.65 14.82
CA ILE A 189 0.00 -1.73 13.96
C ILE A 189 1.19 -2.18 14.80
N ARG A 190 1.96 -3.14 14.30
CA ARG A 190 3.18 -3.63 14.97
C ARG A 190 4.34 -3.74 13.99
N LEU A 191 5.55 -3.70 14.53
CA LEU A 191 6.72 -4.18 13.80
C LEU A 191 6.67 -5.69 13.71
N PHE A 192 7.17 -6.25 12.61
CA PHE A 192 7.40 -7.70 12.54
C PHE A 192 8.21 -8.13 13.77
N PRO A 193 7.81 -9.22 14.42
CA PRO A 193 8.55 -9.71 15.57
C PRO A 193 9.97 -10.04 15.12
N LYS A 194 10.95 -9.59 15.91
CA LYS A 194 12.32 -10.06 15.73
C LYS A 194 12.31 -11.57 15.93
N LEU A 195 12.79 -12.29 14.95
CA LEU A 195 12.99 -13.73 15.11
C LEU A 195 14.18 -13.89 16.05
N GLU A 196 13.92 -14.19 17.33
CA GLU A 196 14.93 -14.65 18.26
C GLU A 196 15.36 -16.07 17.81
N TYR A 197 16.64 -16.27 17.78
CA TYR A 197 17.30 -17.57 17.49
C TYR A 197 18.05 -18.06 18.69
#